data_6c84153d1ee119ec37977c64697eed85
#
_entry.id   6c84153d1ee119ec37977c64697eed85
#
_cell.length_a   1.000
_cell.length_b   1.000
_cell.length_c   1.000
_cell.angle_alpha   90.00
_cell.angle_beta   90.00
_cell.angle_gamma   90.00
#
_symmetry.space_group_name_H-M   'P 1'
#
loop_
_entity.id
_entity.type
_entity.pdbx_description
1 polymer ?
#
loop_
_entity_poly.entity_id
_entity_poly.type
_entity_poly.pdbx_seq_one_letter_code
_entity_poly.pdbx_strand_id
1 'polypeptide(L)'
;LQAQMLACADILRKKGKFVPDLIMAGGFVNETQMYKSIAMSNLGGAPLVKGIAMARAPILAAMKSQYFARQATEGKLAKSFTDEYGADPEQFFILAQDLKKEYPGKKLGKDIPYGAVGLYTYFDRLAIGLRQMMAGSRKFSLEVLDRDDIMSLTPYAAKVTGIPTIDEMAEKVMPGILEFWDE
;
A
#
# COMPACT_ATOMS: atom_id res chain seq x y z
N LEU A 1 16.92 -3.60 -6.84
CA LEU A 1 17.54 -3.55 -5.52
C LEU A 1 16.89 -4.56 -4.55
N GLN A 2 15.58 -4.51 -4.29
CA GLN A 2 14.92 -5.44 -3.34
C GLN A 2 15.17 -6.91 -3.71
N ALA A 3 15.03 -7.31 -4.97
CA ALA A 3 15.29 -8.68 -5.42
C ALA A 3 16.74 -9.13 -5.10
N GLN A 4 17.72 -8.25 -5.26
CA GLN A 4 19.10 -8.54 -4.92
C GLN A 4 19.31 -8.70 -3.40
N MET A 5 18.68 -7.83 -2.59
CA MET A 5 18.71 -7.97 -1.13
C MET A 5 18.10 -9.29 -0.67
N LEU A 6 16.99 -9.68 -1.27
CA LEU A 6 16.33 -10.96 -0.97
C LEU A 6 17.16 -12.16 -1.42
N ALA A 7 17.87 -12.07 -2.53
CA ALA A 7 18.82 -13.12 -2.95
C ALA A 7 19.95 -13.30 -1.92
N CYS A 8 20.48 -12.20 -1.39
CA CYS A 8 21.48 -12.26 -0.30
C CYS A 8 20.88 -12.88 0.98
N ALA A 9 19.66 -12.47 1.35
CA ALA A 9 18.98 -13.02 2.51
C ALA A 9 18.73 -14.53 2.38
N ASP A 10 18.37 -14.99 1.19
CA ASP A 10 18.16 -16.42 0.90
C ASP A 10 19.46 -17.22 1.04
N ILE A 11 20.59 -16.68 0.57
CA ILE A 11 21.90 -17.30 0.76
C ILE A 11 22.24 -17.43 2.24
N LEU A 12 22.02 -16.38 3.04
CA LEU A 12 22.25 -16.40 4.48
C LEU A 12 21.38 -17.47 5.15
N ARG A 13 20.09 -17.50 4.82
CA ARG A 13 19.13 -18.47 5.34
C ARG A 13 19.56 -19.93 5.03
N LYS A 14 19.90 -20.22 3.78
CA LYS A 14 20.36 -21.56 3.34
C LYS A 14 21.64 -22.00 4.05
N LYS A 15 22.46 -21.06 4.49
CA LYS A 15 23.68 -21.32 5.26
C LYS A 15 23.44 -21.34 6.77
N GLY A 16 22.20 -21.28 7.23
CA GLY A 16 21.87 -21.23 8.66
C GLY A 16 22.41 -20.00 9.39
N LYS A 17 22.63 -18.89 8.67
CA LYS A 17 23.09 -17.62 9.22
C LYS A 17 21.92 -16.74 9.61
N PHE A 18 22.19 -15.77 10.50
CA PHE A 18 21.22 -14.75 10.86
C PHE A 18 20.78 -13.95 9.63
N VAL A 19 19.47 -13.79 9.46
CA VAL A 19 18.86 -12.97 8.42
C VAL A 19 18.15 -11.81 9.11
N PRO A 20 18.57 -10.55 8.89
CA PRO A 20 17.95 -9.39 9.51
C PRO A 20 16.57 -9.11 8.93
N ASP A 21 15.70 -8.50 9.73
CA ASP A 21 14.49 -7.86 9.23
C ASP A 21 14.82 -6.72 8.28
N LEU A 22 13.99 -6.54 7.25
CA LEU A 22 14.22 -5.55 6.22
C LEU A 22 13.22 -4.39 6.34
N ILE A 23 13.72 -3.18 6.18
CA ILE A 23 12.90 -1.97 5.98
C ILE A 23 13.16 -1.48 4.56
N MET A 24 12.10 -1.42 3.76
CA MET A 24 12.19 -0.92 2.38
C MET A 24 11.88 0.57 2.34
N ALA A 25 12.74 1.33 1.65
CA ALA A 25 12.60 2.78 1.51
C ALA A 25 12.74 3.21 0.05
N GLY A 26 12.01 4.28 -0.31
CA GLY A 26 12.08 4.92 -1.63
C GLY A 26 11.06 4.41 -2.64
N GLY A 27 10.35 5.36 -3.25
CA GLY A 27 9.39 5.09 -4.31
C GLY A 27 8.01 4.56 -3.86
N PHE A 28 7.80 4.34 -2.57
CA PHE A 28 6.49 3.89 -2.07
C PHE A 28 5.52 5.06 -1.96
N VAL A 29 4.36 4.92 -2.61
CA VAL A 29 3.30 5.93 -2.64
C VAL A 29 1.90 5.33 -2.48
N ASN A 30 1.73 4.02 -2.65
CA ASN A 30 0.43 3.36 -2.56
C ASN A 30 0.54 1.93 -1.97
N GLU A 31 -0.60 1.38 -1.61
CA GLU A 31 -0.78 0.06 -1.00
C GLU A 31 -0.32 -1.08 -1.90
N THR A 32 -0.48 -0.95 -3.22
CA THR A 32 -0.05 -1.97 -4.19
C THR A 32 1.46 -2.21 -4.13
N GLN A 33 2.24 -1.12 -4.02
CA GLN A 33 3.70 -1.21 -3.89
C GLN A 33 4.09 -1.84 -2.55
N MET A 34 3.38 -1.48 -1.47
CA MET A 34 3.59 -2.07 -0.14
C MET A 34 3.31 -3.57 -0.16
N TYR A 35 2.13 -3.96 -0.67
CA TYR A 35 1.71 -5.35 -0.79
C TYR A 35 2.74 -6.20 -1.54
N LYS A 36 3.13 -5.76 -2.74
CA LYS A 36 4.13 -6.45 -3.57
C LYS A 36 5.48 -6.59 -2.86
N SER A 37 5.92 -5.53 -2.18
CA SER A 37 7.20 -5.55 -1.45
C SER A 37 7.19 -6.55 -0.30
N ILE A 38 6.10 -6.60 0.46
CA ILE A 38 5.94 -7.53 1.59
C ILE A 38 5.83 -8.97 1.07
N ALA A 39 4.90 -9.23 0.14
CA ALA A 39 4.68 -10.56 -0.44
C ALA A 39 5.95 -11.13 -1.09
N MET A 40 6.66 -10.33 -1.91
CA MET A 40 7.91 -10.74 -2.55
C MET A 40 8.98 -11.13 -1.54
N SER A 41 8.94 -10.60 -0.33
CA SER A 41 9.97 -10.83 0.69
C SER A 41 9.81 -12.13 1.47
N ASN A 42 8.74 -12.86 1.29
CA ASN A 42 8.55 -14.17 1.91
C ASN A 42 9.33 -15.24 1.12
N LEU A 43 10.38 -15.74 1.73
CA LEU A 43 11.23 -16.79 1.17
C LEU A 43 10.92 -18.19 1.76
N GLY A 44 9.69 -18.39 2.25
CA GLY A 44 9.22 -19.58 2.96
C GLY A 44 9.27 -19.37 4.48
N GLY A 45 8.12 -19.07 5.06
CA GLY A 45 7.92 -18.73 6.48
C GLY A 45 7.13 -17.45 6.61
N ALA A 46 7.79 -16.35 6.99
CA ALA A 46 7.17 -15.03 7.08
C ALA A 46 7.92 -14.02 6.20
N PRO A 47 7.26 -12.93 5.77
CA PRO A 47 7.92 -11.85 5.06
C PRO A 47 9.08 -11.25 5.85
N LEU A 48 10.20 -11.04 5.18
CA LEU A 48 11.38 -10.39 5.75
C LEU A 48 11.23 -8.86 5.81
N VAL A 49 10.41 -8.28 4.95
CA VAL A 49 10.10 -6.84 4.99
C VAL A 49 9.11 -6.59 6.11
N LYS A 50 9.59 -5.98 7.18
CA LYS A 50 8.82 -5.63 8.40
C LYS A 50 8.40 -4.17 8.44
N GLY A 51 8.95 -3.33 7.56
CA GLY A 51 8.63 -1.92 7.51
C GLY A 51 8.77 -1.32 6.13
N ILE A 52 7.94 -0.31 5.86
CA ILE A 52 8.01 0.51 4.65
C ILE A 52 8.24 1.96 5.08
N ALA A 53 9.36 2.54 4.65
CA ALA A 53 9.66 3.94 4.91
C ALA A 53 9.21 4.81 3.74
N MET A 54 8.36 5.79 4.05
CA MET A 54 7.80 6.74 3.08
C MET A 54 8.18 8.17 3.48
N ALA A 55 8.65 8.97 2.54
CA ALA A 55 9.01 10.36 2.78
C ALA A 55 8.12 11.34 2.02
N ARG A 56 8.30 11.45 0.70
CA ARG A 56 7.65 12.49 -0.11
C ARG A 56 6.13 12.36 -0.19
N ALA A 57 5.58 11.16 -0.31
CA ALA A 57 4.15 11.00 -0.52
C ALA A 57 3.32 11.48 0.69
N PRO A 58 3.63 11.12 1.95
CA PRO A 58 2.93 11.68 3.11
C PRO A 58 3.09 13.20 3.24
N ILE A 59 4.31 13.73 3.02
CA ILE A 59 4.55 15.18 3.05
C ILE A 59 3.71 15.88 1.98
N LEU A 60 3.67 15.34 0.77
CA LEU A 60 2.88 15.90 -0.32
C LEU A 60 1.38 15.88 -0.02
N ALA A 61 0.87 14.80 0.60
CA ALA A 61 -0.52 14.72 1.04
C ALA A 61 -0.84 15.84 2.04
N ALA A 62 0.01 16.05 3.04
CA ALA A 62 -0.16 17.13 4.00
C ALA A 62 -0.12 18.52 3.34
N MET A 63 0.88 18.79 2.49
CA MET A 63 1.05 20.08 1.81
C MET A 63 -0.10 20.39 0.86
N LYS A 64 -0.53 19.41 0.05
CA LYS A 64 -1.64 19.58 -0.89
C LYS A 64 -2.96 19.82 -0.17
N SER A 65 -3.23 19.11 0.90
CA SER A 65 -4.43 19.31 1.70
C SER A 65 -4.49 20.71 2.32
N GLN A 66 -3.38 21.18 2.86
CA GLN A 66 -3.27 22.55 3.37
C GLN A 66 -3.46 23.59 2.25
N TYR A 67 -2.89 23.34 1.08
CA TYR A 67 -3.04 24.22 -0.08
C TYR A 67 -4.50 24.29 -0.55
N PHE A 68 -5.16 23.15 -0.75
CA PHE A 68 -6.57 23.10 -1.20
C PHE A 68 -7.51 23.76 -0.19
N ALA A 69 -7.32 23.53 1.11
CA ALA A 69 -8.10 24.19 2.14
C ALA A 69 -7.93 25.71 2.09
N ARG A 70 -6.72 26.20 1.88
CA ARG A 70 -6.47 27.63 1.69
C ARG A 70 -7.16 28.19 0.44
N GLN A 71 -7.07 27.48 -0.68
CA GLN A 71 -7.76 27.87 -1.94
C GLN A 71 -9.28 27.93 -1.74
N ALA A 72 -9.85 27.01 -0.97
CA ALA A 72 -11.27 27.03 -0.60
C ALA A 72 -11.63 28.29 0.20
N THR A 73 -10.86 28.58 1.24
CA THR A 73 -11.07 29.76 2.10
C THR A 73 -10.95 31.07 1.33
N GLU A 74 -10.06 31.11 0.33
CA GLU A 74 -9.85 32.28 -0.56
C GLU A 74 -10.84 32.33 -1.74
N GLY A 75 -11.74 31.37 -1.88
CA GLY A 75 -12.69 31.29 -3.00
C GLY A 75 -12.03 31.07 -4.37
N LYS A 76 -10.84 30.46 -4.39
CA LYS A 76 -10.01 30.27 -5.60
C LYS A 76 -10.10 28.87 -6.19
N LEU A 77 -10.95 28.01 -5.67
CA LEU A 77 -11.17 26.68 -6.25
C LEU A 77 -11.87 26.80 -7.62
N ALA A 78 -11.49 25.95 -8.55
CA ALA A 78 -12.14 25.87 -9.84
C ALA A 78 -13.63 25.50 -9.69
N LYS A 79 -14.50 26.13 -10.48
CA LYS A 79 -15.95 25.89 -10.43
C LYS A 79 -16.30 24.42 -10.61
N SER A 80 -15.67 23.75 -11.58
CA SER A 80 -15.86 22.30 -11.80
C SER A 80 -15.57 21.45 -10.56
N PHE A 81 -14.57 21.86 -9.76
CA PHE A 81 -14.27 21.17 -8.50
C PHE A 81 -15.33 21.45 -7.43
N THR A 82 -15.74 22.71 -7.28
CA THR A 82 -16.75 23.08 -6.26
C THR A 82 -18.14 22.55 -6.58
N ASP A 83 -18.48 22.41 -7.85
CA ASP A 83 -19.75 21.81 -8.29
C ASP A 83 -19.81 20.29 -7.97
N GLU A 84 -18.67 19.61 -7.99
CA GLU A 84 -18.58 18.15 -7.74
C GLU A 84 -18.35 17.82 -6.26
N TYR A 85 -17.46 18.54 -5.59
CA TYR A 85 -16.97 18.19 -4.23
C TYR A 85 -17.37 19.18 -3.15
N GLY A 86 -18.00 20.30 -3.52
CA GLY A 86 -18.32 21.39 -2.59
C GLY A 86 -17.20 22.42 -2.44
N ALA A 87 -17.54 23.54 -1.86
CA ALA A 87 -16.63 24.69 -1.66
C ALA A 87 -15.95 24.69 -0.28
N ASP A 88 -16.52 24.02 0.70
CA ASP A 88 -15.99 23.95 2.06
C ASP A 88 -15.02 22.77 2.20
N PRO A 89 -13.82 22.97 2.81
CA PRO A 89 -12.89 21.90 3.10
C PRO A 89 -13.51 20.67 3.78
N GLU A 90 -14.49 20.87 4.64
CA GLU A 90 -15.18 19.76 5.33
C GLU A 90 -16.06 18.92 4.42
N GLN A 91 -16.39 19.41 3.22
CA GLN A 91 -17.16 18.66 2.23
C GLN A 91 -16.27 17.73 1.39
N PHE A 92 -15.09 18.20 1.01
CA PHE A 92 -14.21 17.43 0.13
C PHE A 92 -13.11 16.63 0.86
N PHE A 93 -12.85 16.87 2.14
CA PHE A 93 -12.01 15.98 2.94
C PHE A 93 -12.84 14.83 3.50
N ILE A 94 -12.72 13.67 2.91
CA ILE A 94 -13.55 12.47 3.17
C ILE A 94 -13.67 12.13 4.66
N LEU A 95 -12.56 12.21 5.42
CA LEU A 95 -12.54 11.88 6.85
C LEU A 95 -12.75 13.09 7.77
N ALA A 96 -13.15 14.25 7.24
CA ALA A 96 -13.36 15.44 8.05
C ALA A 96 -14.45 15.21 9.13
N GLN A 97 -15.55 14.55 8.75
CA GLN A 97 -16.66 14.29 9.69
C GLN A 97 -16.29 13.23 10.73
N ASP A 98 -15.50 12.22 10.36
CA ASP A 98 -15.05 11.19 11.29
C ASP A 98 -14.08 11.76 12.33
N LEU A 99 -13.16 12.61 11.91
CA LEU A 99 -12.25 13.33 12.81
C LEU A 99 -13.01 14.25 13.78
N LYS A 100 -14.11 14.88 13.34
CA LYS A 100 -14.96 15.66 14.23
C LYS A 100 -15.64 14.82 15.31
N LYS A 101 -16.06 13.59 14.96
CA LYS A 101 -16.65 12.66 15.94
C LYS A 101 -15.60 12.14 16.91
N GLU A 102 -14.40 11.84 16.41
CA GLU A 102 -13.29 11.32 17.22
C GLU A 102 -12.72 12.38 18.18
N TYR A 103 -12.70 13.64 17.73
CA TYR A 103 -12.19 14.77 18.53
C TYR A 103 -13.28 15.82 18.77
N PRO A 104 -14.29 15.53 19.60
CA PRO A 104 -15.40 16.45 19.86
C PRO A 104 -14.91 17.76 20.47
N GLY A 105 -15.41 18.87 19.95
CA GLY A 105 -15.02 20.22 20.40
C GLY A 105 -13.76 20.78 19.72
N LYS A 106 -13.04 20.00 18.90
CA LYS A 106 -11.94 20.51 18.08
C LYS A 106 -12.46 21.00 16.72
N LYS A 107 -11.92 22.15 16.27
CA LYS A 107 -12.26 22.75 14.96
C LYS A 107 -11.20 22.40 13.93
N LEU A 108 -11.63 21.84 12.80
CA LEU A 108 -10.75 21.62 11.65
C LEU A 108 -10.26 22.97 11.11
N GLY A 109 -9.03 23.01 10.68
CA GLY A 109 -8.37 24.23 10.20
C GLY A 109 -7.77 25.09 11.32
N LYS A 110 -8.31 25.02 12.55
CA LYS A 110 -7.82 25.78 13.70
C LYS A 110 -7.07 24.91 14.70
N ASP A 111 -7.75 23.93 15.27
CA ASP A 111 -7.18 23.02 16.29
C ASP A 111 -6.53 21.79 15.65
N ILE A 112 -7.06 21.35 14.50
CA ILE A 112 -6.54 20.27 13.66
C ILE A 112 -6.24 20.87 12.28
N PRO A 113 -4.97 21.08 11.92
CA PRO A 113 -4.61 21.65 10.61
C PRO A 113 -5.08 20.74 9.46
N TYR A 114 -5.55 21.32 8.35
CA TYR A 114 -5.98 20.54 7.19
C TYR A 114 -4.87 19.67 6.59
N GLY A 115 -3.61 20.04 6.77
CA GLY A 115 -2.48 19.17 6.43
C GLY A 115 -2.49 17.86 7.22
N ALA A 116 -2.87 17.90 8.49
CA ALA A 116 -3.02 16.70 9.33
C ALA A 116 -4.23 15.86 8.88
N VAL A 117 -5.35 16.50 8.54
CA VAL A 117 -6.54 15.82 7.97
C VAL A 117 -6.18 15.06 6.70
N GLY A 118 -5.44 15.69 5.80
CA GLY A 118 -4.99 15.05 4.56
C GLY A 118 -4.00 13.92 4.78
N LEU A 119 -3.09 14.07 5.73
CA LEU A 119 -2.14 13.02 6.10
C LEU A 119 -2.87 11.81 6.70
N TYR A 120 -3.81 12.05 7.61
CA TYR A 120 -4.66 11.00 8.19
C TYR A 120 -5.44 10.25 7.10
N THR A 121 -6.11 10.99 6.21
CA THR A 121 -6.85 10.42 5.08
C THR A 121 -5.94 9.57 4.18
N TYR A 122 -4.73 10.03 3.90
CA TYR A 122 -3.78 9.30 3.08
C TYR A 122 -3.40 7.95 3.70
N PHE A 123 -3.07 7.91 5.00
CA PHE A 123 -2.72 6.66 5.67
C PHE A 123 -3.93 5.74 5.87
N ASP A 124 -5.10 6.27 6.13
CA ASP A 124 -6.34 5.49 6.21
C ASP A 124 -6.63 4.79 4.87
N ARG A 125 -6.52 5.52 3.75
CA ARG A 125 -6.67 4.95 2.41
C ARG A 125 -5.65 3.85 2.11
N LEU A 126 -4.40 4.05 2.47
CA LEU A 126 -3.37 3.01 2.34
C LEU A 126 -3.73 1.76 3.15
N ALA A 127 -4.19 1.93 4.39
CA ALA A 127 -4.57 0.82 5.26
C ALA A 127 -5.79 0.05 4.71
N ILE A 128 -6.81 0.77 4.22
CA ILE A 128 -7.99 0.17 3.60
C ILE A 128 -7.60 -0.60 2.35
N GLY A 129 -6.87 0.02 1.42
CA GLY A 129 -6.45 -0.61 0.18
C GLY A 129 -5.57 -1.85 0.40
N LEU A 130 -4.66 -1.80 1.38
CA LEU A 130 -3.84 -2.95 1.76
C LEU A 130 -4.70 -4.10 2.30
N ARG A 131 -5.69 -3.82 3.16
CA ARG A 131 -6.64 -4.83 3.66
C ARG A 131 -7.48 -5.42 2.53
N GLN A 132 -7.91 -4.61 1.56
CA GLN A 132 -8.67 -5.09 0.40
C GLN A 132 -7.85 -6.03 -0.47
N MET A 133 -6.57 -5.72 -0.73
CA MET A 133 -5.68 -6.62 -1.47
C MET A 133 -5.45 -7.94 -0.72
N MET A 134 -5.24 -7.87 0.60
CA MET A 134 -5.10 -9.05 1.45
C MET A 134 -6.37 -9.92 1.43
N ALA A 135 -7.55 -9.30 1.53
CA ALA A 135 -8.82 -10.00 1.44
C ALA A 135 -9.01 -10.66 0.06
N GLY A 136 -8.59 -10.00 -1.03
CA GLY A 136 -8.57 -10.57 -2.38
C GLY A 136 -7.72 -11.83 -2.49
N SER A 137 -6.60 -11.91 -1.78
CA SER A 137 -5.76 -13.10 -1.67
C SER A 137 -6.23 -14.08 -0.58
N ARG A 138 -7.38 -13.83 0.07
CA ARG A 138 -7.89 -14.61 1.21
C ARG A 138 -6.91 -14.69 2.39
N LYS A 139 -6.09 -13.65 2.58
CA LYS A 139 -5.11 -13.54 3.66
C LYS A 139 -5.48 -12.36 4.55
N PHE A 140 -5.46 -12.56 5.86
CA PHE A 140 -5.96 -11.57 6.84
C PHE A 140 -4.86 -11.11 7.82
N SER A 141 -3.60 -11.49 7.55
CA SER A 141 -2.42 -11.00 8.25
C SER A 141 -1.29 -10.75 7.27
N LEU A 142 -0.50 -9.70 7.49
CA LEU A 142 0.69 -9.41 6.67
C LEU A 142 1.75 -10.52 6.77
N GLU A 143 1.76 -11.26 7.87
CA GLU A 143 2.73 -12.33 8.14
C GLU A 143 2.54 -13.56 7.24
N VAL A 144 1.34 -13.72 6.70
CA VAL A 144 1.00 -14.87 5.83
C VAL A 144 1.02 -14.52 4.34
N LEU A 145 1.36 -13.27 3.99
CA LEU A 145 1.58 -12.89 2.59
C LEU A 145 2.80 -13.62 2.06
N ASP A 146 2.70 -14.14 0.84
CA ASP A 146 3.79 -14.86 0.20
C ASP A 146 3.91 -14.54 -1.30
N ARG A 147 4.86 -15.20 -1.93
CA ARG A 147 5.20 -14.96 -3.33
C ARG A 147 4.13 -15.47 -4.30
N ASP A 148 3.28 -16.39 -3.87
CA ASP A 148 2.17 -16.92 -4.68
C ASP A 148 0.98 -15.93 -4.74
N ASP A 149 0.98 -14.88 -3.91
CA ASP A 149 0.00 -13.79 -3.96
C ASP A 149 0.28 -12.74 -5.05
N ILE A 150 1.41 -12.85 -5.74
CA ILE A 150 1.84 -11.91 -6.78
C ILE A 150 2.40 -12.65 -7.99
N MET A 151 2.26 -12.05 -9.16
CA MET A 151 2.75 -12.60 -10.41
C MET A 151 3.55 -11.57 -11.19
N SER A 152 4.53 -12.04 -11.95
CA SER A 152 5.29 -11.18 -12.87
C SER A 152 4.52 -10.94 -14.16
N LEU A 153 4.50 -9.70 -14.62
CA LEU A 153 3.84 -9.32 -15.88
C LEU A 153 4.75 -9.52 -17.11
N THR A 154 6.04 -9.74 -16.89
CA THR A 154 6.99 -9.91 -17.98
C THR A 154 8.01 -11.01 -17.65
N PRO A 155 8.54 -11.72 -18.66
CA PRO A 155 9.61 -12.70 -18.45
C PRO A 155 10.85 -12.10 -17.78
N TYR A 156 11.16 -10.84 -18.06
CA TYR A 156 12.28 -10.16 -17.43
C TYR A 156 12.06 -9.97 -15.92
N ALA A 157 10.84 -9.56 -15.52
CA ALA A 157 10.49 -9.45 -14.11
C ALA A 157 10.55 -10.81 -13.41
N ALA A 158 10.05 -11.87 -14.06
CA ALA A 158 10.13 -13.25 -13.54
C ALA A 158 11.59 -13.66 -13.33
N LYS A 159 12.46 -13.43 -14.31
CA LYS A 159 13.88 -13.73 -14.22
C LYS A 159 14.59 -13.00 -13.06
N VAL A 160 14.25 -11.71 -12.84
CA VAL A 160 14.91 -10.88 -11.81
C VAL A 160 14.40 -11.22 -10.41
N THR A 161 13.10 -11.47 -10.26
CA THR A 161 12.45 -11.67 -8.95
C THR A 161 12.35 -13.13 -8.54
N GLY A 162 12.41 -14.05 -9.51
CA GLY A 162 12.09 -15.47 -9.31
C GLY A 162 10.60 -15.73 -9.03
N ILE A 163 9.73 -14.76 -9.35
CA ILE A 163 8.26 -14.88 -9.26
C ILE A 163 7.76 -15.22 -10.66
N PRO A 164 6.99 -16.32 -10.85
CA PRO A 164 6.55 -16.74 -12.16
C PRO A 164 5.67 -15.70 -12.84
N THR A 165 5.59 -15.75 -14.16
CA THR A 165 4.58 -15.04 -14.94
C THR A 165 3.20 -15.65 -14.71
N ILE A 166 2.15 -14.94 -15.14
CA ILE A 166 0.78 -15.45 -15.04
C ILE A 166 0.60 -16.75 -15.84
N ASP A 167 1.22 -16.84 -17.01
CA ASP A 167 1.15 -18.02 -17.86
C ASP A 167 1.85 -19.23 -17.21
N GLU A 168 3.08 -19.04 -16.70
CA GLU A 168 3.81 -20.09 -15.98
C GLU A 168 3.07 -20.55 -14.71
N MET A 169 2.38 -19.63 -14.03
CA MET A 169 1.56 -19.99 -12.86
C MET A 169 0.31 -20.77 -13.29
N ALA A 170 -0.35 -20.36 -14.37
CA ALA A 170 -1.52 -21.06 -14.89
C ALA A 170 -1.18 -22.50 -15.28
N GLU A 171 -0.08 -22.72 -16.01
CA GLU A 171 0.41 -24.06 -16.37
C GLU A 171 0.67 -24.94 -15.14
N LYS A 172 1.16 -24.37 -14.05
CA LYS A 172 1.43 -25.08 -12.80
C LYS A 172 0.16 -25.47 -12.04
N VAL A 173 -0.87 -24.62 -12.05
CA VAL A 173 -2.07 -24.76 -11.22
C VAL A 173 -3.20 -25.49 -11.94
N MET A 174 -3.33 -25.32 -13.26
CA MET A 174 -4.41 -25.91 -14.06
C MET A 174 -4.56 -27.42 -13.92
N PRO A 175 -3.49 -28.24 -13.93
CA PRO A 175 -3.65 -29.69 -13.77
C PRO A 175 -4.40 -30.08 -12.49
N GLY A 176 -4.04 -29.48 -11.36
CA GLY A 176 -4.70 -29.77 -10.08
C GLY A 176 -6.16 -29.28 -10.00
N ILE A 177 -6.50 -28.22 -10.73
CA ILE A 177 -7.89 -27.77 -10.83
C ILE A 177 -8.71 -28.77 -11.66
N LEU A 178 -8.17 -29.25 -12.76
CA LEU A 178 -8.87 -30.21 -13.64
C LEU A 178 -9.08 -31.55 -12.95
N GLU A 179 -8.10 -32.06 -12.23
CA GLU A 179 -8.23 -33.31 -11.44
C GLU A 179 -9.36 -33.22 -10.40
N PHE A 180 -9.55 -32.04 -9.77
CA PHE A 180 -10.64 -31.84 -8.80
C PHE A 180 -12.05 -31.85 -9.43
N TRP A 181 -12.20 -31.57 -10.73
CA TRP A 181 -13.49 -31.59 -11.43
C TRP A 181 -13.86 -32.99 -11.97
N ASP A 182 -12.90 -33.89 -12.02
CA ASP A 182 -13.11 -35.27 -12.49
C ASP A 182 -13.48 -36.26 -11.35
N GLU A 183 -13.44 -35.80 -10.09
CA GLU A 183 -13.94 -36.51 -8.89
C GLU A 183 -15.42 -36.12 -8.58
#